data_94646445f6436e95f66e41eed57109d1
#
_entry.id   94646445f6436e95f66e41eed57109d1
#
_cell.length_a   1.000
_cell.length_b   1.000
_cell.length_c   1.000
_cell.angle_alpha   90.00
_cell.angle_beta   90.00
_cell.angle_gamma   90.00
#
_symmetry.space_group_name_H-M   'P 1'
#
loop_
_entity.id
_entity.type
_entity.pdbx_description
1 polymer ?
#
loop_
_entity_poly.entity_id
_entity_poly.type
_entity_poly.pdbx_seq_one_letter_code
_entity_poly.pdbx_strand_id
1 'polypeptide(L)'
;MWDDSARVALSTGPLADLRDPAPIVHTEIAFAGKVWDIRRDAFSFGQGDSRHEVVREYVDHTGAVAVLVMDADDRVLLINQYRHAIGEREWELPAGLLDVAGEPPLQAAQRELAEEVDLAASDWSELITFHTTPGGSNETLIIFTATGLAATPTFDRTDEEAEIIVRWAPLAEVVEAVLAGRLRNSILIVAVLAAHARRH
;
A
#
# COMPACT_ATOMS: atom_id res chain seq x y z
N MET A 1 32.04 1.15 15.41
CA MET A 1 31.74 1.46 16.83
C MET A 1 31.09 2.83 16.84
N TRP A 2 29.82 2.93 17.22
CA TRP A 2 29.12 4.22 17.33
C TRP A 2 29.72 4.98 18.51
N ASP A 3 30.08 6.25 18.30
CA ASP A 3 30.59 7.12 19.35
C ASP A 3 29.43 7.62 20.20
N ASP A 4 29.45 7.41 21.51
CA ASP A 4 28.46 7.88 22.50
C ASP A 4 28.32 9.41 22.55
N SER A 5 29.15 10.17 21.84
CA SER A 5 29.02 11.62 21.66
C SER A 5 28.01 12.02 20.58
N ALA A 6 27.37 11.05 19.89
CA ALA A 6 26.37 11.31 18.90
C ALA A 6 25.16 12.05 19.49
N ARG A 7 24.77 13.18 18.90
CA ARG A 7 23.61 14.01 19.32
C ARG A 7 22.23 13.33 19.11
N VAL A 8 22.23 12.07 18.71
CA VAL A 8 21.01 11.27 18.46
C VAL A 8 20.72 10.41 19.67
N ALA A 9 19.57 10.60 20.27
CA ALA A 9 19.11 9.74 21.38
C ALA A 9 18.93 8.30 20.91
N LEU A 10 19.49 7.33 21.65
CA LEU A 10 19.28 5.91 21.42
C LEU A 10 18.10 5.44 22.26
N SER A 11 17.11 4.79 21.61
CA SER A 11 16.01 4.15 22.29
C SER A 11 16.37 2.71 22.66
N THR A 12 16.02 2.30 23.88
CA THR A 12 16.16 0.92 24.38
C THR A 12 14.78 0.27 24.66
N GLY A 13 13.68 0.98 24.32
CA GLY A 13 12.31 0.49 24.46
C GLY A 13 11.95 -0.58 23.42
N PRO A 14 10.72 -1.12 23.50
CA PRO A 14 10.20 -2.01 22.48
C PRO A 14 10.24 -1.36 21.09
N LEU A 15 10.59 -2.16 20.06
CA LEU A 15 10.56 -1.68 18.68
C LEU A 15 9.10 -1.68 18.20
N ALA A 16 8.45 -0.52 18.29
CA ALA A 16 7.06 -0.30 17.88
C ALA A 16 6.85 1.15 17.48
N ASP A 17 5.95 1.36 16.50
CA ASP A 17 5.50 2.69 16.14
C ASP A 17 4.59 3.27 17.23
N LEU A 18 4.73 4.57 17.48
CA LEU A 18 3.92 5.32 18.42
C LEU A 18 3.07 6.34 17.68
N ARG A 19 1.77 6.32 17.88
CA ARG A 19 0.89 7.38 17.42
C ARG A 19 1.06 8.61 18.31
N ASP A 20 1.65 9.67 17.76
CA ASP A 20 1.92 10.93 18.45
C ASP A 20 1.58 12.14 17.55
N PRO A 21 0.27 12.43 17.34
CA PRO A 21 -0.15 13.51 16.44
C PRO A 21 0.21 14.88 17.04
N ALA A 22 0.94 15.69 16.29
CA ALA A 22 1.20 17.07 16.66
C ALA A 22 -0.09 17.92 16.58
N PRO A 23 -0.27 18.93 17.48
CA PRO A 23 -1.41 19.82 17.42
C PRO A 23 -1.43 20.65 16.12
N ILE A 24 -2.51 20.54 15.34
CA ILE A 24 -2.72 21.32 14.13
C ILE A 24 -3.10 22.75 14.50
N VAL A 25 -2.39 23.71 13.91
CA VAL A 25 -2.65 25.16 14.03
C VAL A 25 -3.57 25.63 12.92
N HIS A 26 -3.29 25.18 11.68
CA HIS A 26 -4.08 25.50 10.50
C HIS A 26 -4.01 24.34 9.51
N THR A 27 -5.08 24.11 8.77
CA THR A 27 -5.15 23.15 7.68
C THR A 27 -5.90 23.73 6.49
N GLU A 28 -5.44 23.46 5.28
CA GLU A 28 -6.10 23.86 4.04
C GLU A 28 -5.85 22.85 2.93
N ILE A 29 -6.71 22.87 1.89
CA ILE A 29 -6.42 22.19 0.64
C ILE A 29 -5.61 23.16 -0.22
N ALA A 30 -4.32 22.92 -0.34
CA ALA A 30 -3.41 23.74 -1.14
C ALA A 30 -3.62 23.56 -2.65
N PHE A 31 -4.05 22.36 -3.06
CA PHE A 31 -4.45 22.05 -4.43
C PHE A 31 -5.55 20.99 -4.41
N ALA A 32 -6.70 21.32 -5.03
CA ALA A 32 -7.79 20.35 -5.22
C ALA A 32 -7.57 19.60 -6.53
N GLY A 33 -7.20 18.33 -6.42
CA GLY A 33 -6.96 17.45 -7.55
C GLY A 33 -8.22 16.78 -8.05
N LYS A 34 -8.10 16.04 -9.16
CA LYS A 34 -9.21 15.24 -9.70
C LYS A 34 -9.37 13.91 -8.94
N VAL A 35 -8.26 13.34 -8.46
CA VAL A 35 -8.20 12.10 -7.71
C VAL A 35 -7.63 12.34 -6.30
N TRP A 36 -6.54 13.11 -6.21
CA TRP A 36 -5.85 13.40 -4.95
C TRP A 36 -5.84 14.89 -4.67
N ASP A 37 -6.14 15.25 -3.43
CA ASP A 37 -5.90 16.60 -2.91
C ASP A 37 -4.48 16.70 -2.35
N ILE A 38 -3.89 17.90 -2.43
CA ILE A 38 -2.69 18.24 -1.65
C ILE A 38 -3.16 19.06 -0.46
N ARG A 39 -2.98 18.49 0.73
CA ARG A 39 -3.24 19.16 2.00
C ARG A 39 -2.00 19.89 2.48
N ARG A 40 -2.19 21.07 3.07
CA ARG A 40 -1.15 21.82 3.76
C ARG A 40 -1.56 22.00 5.21
N ASP A 41 -0.76 21.49 6.13
CA ASP A 41 -0.93 21.64 7.57
C ASP A 41 0.19 22.50 8.16
N ALA A 42 -0.18 23.49 8.98
CA ALA A 42 0.71 24.11 9.93
C ALA A 42 0.45 23.47 11.30
N PHE A 43 1.47 22.99 11.94
CA PHE A 43 1.36 22.31 13.25
C PHE A 43 2.47 22.71 14.21
N SER A 44 2.18 22.61 15.51
CA SER A 44 3.13 22.94 16.57
C SER A 44 4.01 21.75 16.88
N PHE A 45 5.33 21.87 16.66
CA PHE A 45 6.32 20.83 16.89
C PHE A 45 7.40 21.27 17.88
N GLY A 46 7.97 20.31 18.62
CA GLY A 46 8.95 20.55 19.67
C GLY A 46 8.35 20.60 21.06
N GLN A 47 9.20 20.77 22.09
CA GLN A 47 8.79 20.82 23.50
C GLN A 47 9.32 22.09 24.19
N GLY A 48 8.57 22.62 25.17
CA GLY A 48 8.97 23.78 25.95
C GLY A 48 9.35 24.98 25.05
N ASP A 49 10.51 25.58 25.32
CA ASP A 49 11.00 26.76 24.60
C ASP A 49 11.45 26.45 23.16
N SER A 50 11.62 25.17 22.80
CA SER A 50 11.93 24.77 21.41
C SER A 50 10.70 24.57 20.53
N ARG A 51 9.50 24.78 21.05
CA ARG A 51 8.27 24.67 20.31
C ARG A 51 8.17 25.73 19.22
N HIS A 52 7.91 25.33 17.99
CA HIS A 52 7.76 26.19 16.84
C HIS A 52 6.73 25.65 15.86
N GLU A 53 6.26 26.50 14.97
CA GLU A 53 5.35 26.09 13.90
C GLU A 53 6.14 25.48 12.75
N VAL A 54 5.63 24.38 12.21
CA VAL A 54 6.16 23.67 11.06
C VAL A 54 5.06 23.52 10.04
N VAL A 55 5.35 23.75 8.77
CA VAL A 55 4.41 23.55 7.65
C VAL A 55 4.82 22.32 6.86
N ARG A 56 3.84 21.46 6.52
CA ARG A 56 4.02 20.32 5.61
C ARG A 56 2.89 20.24 4.61
N GLU A 57 3.25 19.83 3.43
CA GLU A 57 2.33 19.49 2.34
C GLU A 57 2.42 18.00 2.07
N TYR A 58 1.29 17.37 1.81
CA TYR A 58 1.22 15.94 1.52
C TYR A 58 0.00 15.60 0.68
N VAL A 59 0.05 14.47 -0.01
CA VAL A 59 -1.11 13.89 -0.69
C VAL A 59 -2.10 13.41 0.36
N ASP A 60 -3.32 13.96 0.35
CA ASP A 60 -4.43 13.52 1.21
C ASP A 60 -5.12 12.34 0.55
N HIS A 61 -4.74 11.15 0.97
CA HIS A 61 -5.10 9.88 0.36
C HIS A 61 -6.21 9.17 1.14
N THR A 62 -7.15 8.54 0.46
CA THR A 62 -8.26 7.80 1.07
C THR A 62 -7.82 6.49 1.75
N GLY A 63 -6.61 6.01 1.47
CA GLY A 63 -6.14 4.67 1.74
C GLY A 63 -6.40 3.73 0.57
N ALA A 64 -5.83 2.54 0.62
CA ALA A 64 -6.00 1.53 -0.40
C ALA A 64 -5.94 0.11 0.17
N VAL A 65 -6.43 -0.85 -0.61
CA VAL A 65 -6.28 -2.29 -0.35
C VAL A 65 -5.57 -2.96 -1.51
N ALA A 66 -4.87 -4.06 -1.22
CA ALA A 66 -4.32 -4.94 -2.24
C ALA A 66 -4.55 -6.40 -1.86
N VAL A 67 -4.54 -7.29 -2.84
CA VAL A 67 -4.87 -8.71 -2.65
C VAL A 67 -3.73 -9.59 -3.14
N LEU A 68 -3.05 -10.26 -2.21
CA LEU A 68 -2.14 -11.35 -2.54
C LEU A 68 -2.96 -12.62 -2.77
N VAL A 69 -3.32 -12.85 -4.02
CA VAL A 69 -4.10 -14.03 -4.45
C VAL A 69 -3.17 -15.20 -4.62
N MET A 70 -3.47 -16.32 -3.97
CA MET A 70 -2.65 -17.53 -4.05
C MET A 70 -3.49 -18.76 -4.39
N ASP A 71 -2.99 -19.58 -5.30
CA ASP A 71 -3.62 -20.85 -5.62
C ASP A 71 -3.03 -22.03 -4.81
N ALA A 72 -3.56 -23.24 -5.06
CA ALA A 72 -3.12 -24.46 -4.37
C ALA A 72 -1.70 -24.91 -4.74
N ASP A 73 -1.14 -24.39 -5.83
CA ASP A 73 0.23 -24.69 -6.29
C ASP A 73 1.25 -23.63 -5.84
N ASP A 74 0.87 -22.79 -4.85
CA ASP A 74 1.70 -21.70 -4.33
C ASP A 74 2.09 -20.65 -5.40
N ARG A 75 1.21 -20.46 -6.41
CA ARG A 75 1.39 -19.39 -7.39
C ARG A 75 0.63 -18.14 -6.95
N VAL A 76 1.24 -17.00 -7.21
CA VAL A 76 0.68 -15.66 -6.99
C VAL A 76 0.10 -15.16 -8.30
N LEU A 77 -1.10 -14.61 -8.26
CA LEU A 77 -1.69 -13.89 -9.37
C LEU A 77 -1.12 -12.47 -9.40
N LEU A 78 -0.58 -12.09 -10.54
CA LEU A 78 -0.05 -10.76 -10.83
C LEU A 78 -0.84 -10.13 -11.96
N ILE A 79 -1.01 -8.81 -11.88
CA ILE A 79 -1.51 -7.99 -12.98
C ILE A 79 -0.37 -7.12 -13.51
N ASN A 80 -0.36 -6.85 -14.82
CA ASN A 80 0.56 -5.89 -15.42
C ASN A 80 -0.23 -4.68 -15.89
N GLN A 81 0.05 -3.52 -15.30
CA GLN A 81 -0.67 -2.28 -15.54
C GLN A 81 0.28 -1.12 -15.87
N TYR A 82 -0.17 -0.20 -16.74
CA TYR A 82 0.56 1.04 -17.03
C TYR A 82 0.36 2.05 -15.89
N ARG A 83 1.47 2.62 -15.41
CA ARG A 83 1.49 3.67 -14.39
C ARG A 83 2.07 4.95 -14.96
N HIS A 84 1.21 5.89 -15.33
CA HIS A 84 1.59 7.13 -16.01
C HIS A 84 2.62 7.96 -15.25
N ALA A 85 2.53 8.03 -13.94
CA ALA A 85 3.42 8.84 -13.10
C ALA A 85 4.90 8.45 -13.22
N ILE A 86 5.18 7.17 -13.51
CA ILE A 86 6.54 6.65 -13.69
C ILE A 86 6.84 6.29 -15.15
N GLY A 87 5.83 6.34 -16.04
CA GLY A 87 5.97 6.02 -17.48
C GLY A 87 6.30 4.56 -17.76
N GLU A 88 5.91 3.64 -16.87
CA GLU A 88 6.25 2.22 -16.96
C GLU A 88 5.03 1.32 -16.83
N ARG A 89 5.15 0.07 -17.29
CA ARG A 89 4.24 -1.02 -16.93
C ARG A 89 4.88 -1.83 -15.84
N GLU A 90 4.20 -1.94 -14.70
CA GLU A 90 4.67 -2.74 -13.56
C GLU A 90 3.83 -4.01 -13.39
N TRP A 91 4.45 -5.06 -12.85
CA TRP A 91 3.73 -6.18 -12.28
C TRP A 91 3.31 -5.83 -10.87
N GLU A 92 2.03 -5.98 -10.59
CA GLU A 92 1.38 -5.55 -9.37
C GLU A 92 0.45 -6.64 -8.82
N LEU A 93 -0.09 -6.42 -7.64
CA LEU A 93 -1.23 -7.16 -7.11
C LEU A 93 -2.53 -6.45 -7.51
N PRO A 94 -3.66 -7.15 -7.63
CA PRO A 94 -4.97 -6.52 -7.66
C PRO A 94 -5.12 -5.58 -6.48
N ALA A 95 -5.55 -4.33 -6.72
CA ALA A 95 -5.57 -3.28 -5.72
C ALA A 95 -6.54 -2.15 -6.08
N GLY A 96 -7.15 -1.55 -5.07
CA GLY A 96 -8.04 -0.41 -5.27
C GLY A 96 -8.12 0.53 -4.08
N LEU A 97 -8.77 1.67 -4.30
CA LEU A 97 -8.89 2.73 -3.32
C LEU A 97 -10.00 2.46 -2.30
N LEU A 98 -9.81 3.00 -1.09
CA LEU A 98 -10.85 3.05 -0.06
C LEU A 98 -11.64 4.36 -0.21
N ASP A 99 -12.28 4.57 -1.35
CA ASP A 99 -12.98 5.80 -1.72
C ASP A 99 -14.52 5.68 -1.61
N VAL A 100 -15.03 4.47 -1.39
CA VAL A 100 -16.46 4.24 -1.16
C VAL A 100 -16.80 4.46 0.31
N ALA A 101 -17.60 5.48 0.59
CA ALA A 101 -17.94 5.86 1.97
C ALA A 101 -18.61 4.71 2.73
N GLY A 102 -18.00 4.29 3.85
CA GLY A 102 -18.52 3.24 4.72
C GLY A 102 -18.25 1.81 4.25
N GLU A 103 -17.55 1.61 3.13
CA GLU A 103 -17.13 0.28 2.69
C GLU A 103 -15.99 -0.23 3.58
N PRO A 104 -16.15 -1.40 4.25
CA PRO A 104 -15.06 -2.00 5.00
C PRO A 104 -13.90 -2.42 4.07
N PRO A 105 -12.62 -2.31 4.49
CA PRO A 105 -11.46 -2.65 3.66
C PRO A 105 -11.51 -4.04 3.03
N LEU A 106 -12.00 -5.05 3.76
CA LEU A 106 -12.15 -6.40 3.21
C LEU A 106 -13.17 -6.45 2.07
N GLN A 107 -14.27 -5.69 2.15
CA GLN A 107 -15.27 -5.64 1.08
C GLN A 107 -14.70 -4.94 -0.16
N ALA A 108 -13.94 -3.86 0.02
CA ALA A 108 -13.20 -3.22 -1.06
C ALA A 108 -12.25 -4.21 -1.75
N ALA A 109 -11.45 -4.96 -0.97
CA ALA A 109 -10.54 -5.97 -1.53
C ALA A 109 -11.28 -7.08 -2.31
N GLN A 110 -12.45 -7.50 -1.85
CA GLN A 110 -13.29 -8.49 -2.54
C GLN A 110 -13.88 -7.94 -3.85
N ARG A 111 -14.31 -6.69 -3.84
CA ARG A 111 -14.83 -6.00 -5.02
C ARG A 111 -13.74 -5.83 -6.08
N GLU A 112 -12.56 -5.30 -5.70
CA GLU A 112 -11.44 -5.10 -6.61
C GLU A 112 -10.94 -6.42 -7.23
N LEU A 113 -10.87 -7.50 -6.44
CA LEU A 113 -10.52 -8.81 -6.95
C LEU A 113 -11.49 -9.28 -8.05
N ALA A 114 -12.79 -9.05 -7.87
CA ALA A 114 -13.79 -9.42 -8.85
C ALA A 114 -13.72 -8.53 -10.10
N GLU A 115 -13.55 -7.21 -9.93
CA GLU A 115 -13.53 -6.23 -11.02
C GLU A 115 -12.29 -6.35 -11.90
N GLU A 116 -11.09 -6.47 -11.28
CA GLU A 116 -9.84 -6.47 -12.03
C GLU A 116 -9.48 -7.83 -12.65
N VAL A 117 -9.87 -8.96 -12.03
CA VAL A 117 -9.39 -10.29 -12.47
C VAL A 117 -10.47 -11.38 -12.53
N ASP A 118 -11.75 -11.03 -12.40
CA ASP A 118 -12.89 -11.93 -12.48
C ASP A 118 -12.82 -13.12 -11.49
N LEU A 119 -12.32 -12.88 -10.28
CA LEU A 119 -12.17 -13.89 -9.23
C LEU A 119 -12.88 -13.51 -7.94
N ALA A 120 -13.38 -14.53 -7.23
CA ALA A 120 -13.75 -14.47 -5.83
C ALA A 120 -12.92 -15.47 -5.03
N ALA A 121 -12.84 -15.26 -3.71
CA ALA A 121 -12.15 -16.16 -2.81
C ALA A 121 -13.03 -16.46 -1.59
N SER A 122 -12.90 -17.67 -1.01
CA SER A 122 -13.61 -18.06 0.20
C SER A 122 -12.84 -17.73 1.47
N ASP A 123 -11.51 -17.72 1.41
CA ASP A 123 -10.66 -17.58 2.58
C ASP A 123 -9.83 -16.31 2.48
N TRP A 124 -9.99 -15.44 3.48
CA TRP A 124 -9.36 -14.14 3.55
C TRP A 124 -8.67 -13.95 4.89
N SER A 125 -7.49 -13.34 4.86
CA SER A 125 -6.82 -12.86 6.07
C SER A 125 -6.00 -11.61 5.78
N GLU A 126 -5.90 -10.71 6.75
CA GLU A 126 -4.99 -9.58 6.64
C GLU A 126 -3.54 -10.07 6.70
N LEU A 127 -2.76 -9.73 5.68
CA LEU A 127 -1.34 -10.06 5.62
C LEU A 127 -0.52 -9.01 6.36
N ILE A 128 -0.67 -7.74 5.99
CA ILE A 128 0.09 -6.64 6.57
C ILE A 128 -0.58 -5.31 6.26
N THR A 129 -0.46 -4.37 7.19
CA THR A 129 -0.81 -2.96 7.00
C THR A 129 0.44 -2.10 7.10
N PHE A 130 0.61 -1.13 6.23
CA PHE A 130 1.77 -0.24 6.22
C PHE A 130 1.48 1.11 5.56
N HIS A 131 2.38 2.08 5.77
CA HIS A 131 2.37 3.36 5.07
C HIS A 131 3.32 3.31 3.87
N THR A 132 2.85 3.71 2.69
CA THR A 132 3.63 3.61 1.44
C THR A 132 4.76 4.65 1.37
N THR A 133 4.43 5.91 1.65
CA THR A 133 5.34 7.06 1.50
C THR A 133 5.10 8.10 2.59
N PRO A 134 5.32 7.79 3.89
CA PRO A 134 4.88 8.65 5.00
C PRO A 134 5.55 10.02 5.04
N GLY A 135 6.58 10.26 4.24
CA GLY A 135 7.18 11.59 4.06
C GLY A 135 6.41 12.52 3.14
N GLY A 136 5.47 12.02 2.34
CA GLY A 136 4.74 12.82 1.33
C GLY A 136 3.29 12.45 1.14
N SER A 137 2.78 11.44 1.82
CA SER A 137 1.39 10.99 1.77
C SER A 137 0.96 10.42 3.12
N ASN A 138 -0.32 10.54 3.44
CA ASN A 138 -0.95 9.85 4.57
C ASN A 138 -1.53 8.48 4.20
N GLU A 139 -1.16 7.95 3.03
CA GLU A 139 -1.66 6.67 2.54
C GLU A 139 -1.34 5.54 3.52
N THR A 140 -2.40 4.85 3.94
CA THR A 140 -2.33 3.54 4.60
C THR A 140 -2.80 2.48 3.63
N LEU A 141 -2.02 1.42 3.46
CA LEU A 141 -2.33 0.30 2.59
C LEU A 141 -2.48 -0.98 3.40
N ILE A 142 -3.58 -1.70 3.13
CA ILE A 142 -3.89 -2.98 3.77
C ILE A 142 -3.79 -4.07 2.73
N ILE A 143 -2.93 -5.06 2.95
CA ILE A 143 -2.83 -6.23 2.07
C ILE A 143 -3.57 -7.40 2.70
N PHE A 144 -4.49 -7.98 1.94
CA PHE A 144 -5.15 -9.25 2.27
C PHE A 144 -4.56 -10.40 1.48
N THR A 145 -4.50 -11.59 2.08
CA THR A 145 -4.32 -12.84 1.34
C THR A 145 -5.68 -13.41 0.97
N ALA A 146 -5.80 -13.98 -0.22
CA ALA A 146 -7.01 -14.62 -0.73
C ALA A 146 -6.70 -16.00 -1.30
N THR A 147 -7.42 -17.01 -0.82
CA THR A 147 -7.35 -18.41 -1.29
C THR A 147 -8.75 -19.01 -1.43
N GLY A 148 -8.86 -20.27 -1.93
CA GLY A 148 -10.18 -20.85 -2.17
C GLY A 148 -10.91 -20.17 -3.32
N LEU A 149 -10.24 -20.07 -4.45
CA LEU A 149 -10.64 -19.23 -5.58
C LEU A 149 -11.78 -19.83 -6.39
N ALA A 150 -12.67 -18.96 -6.85
CA ALA A 150 -13.75 -19.26 -7.80
C ALA A 150 -13.84 -18.15 -8.86
N ALA A 151 -14.24 -18.50 -10.08
CA ALA A 151 -14.49 -17.51 -11.11
C ALA A 151 -15.78 -16.73 -10.82
N THR A 152 -15.79 -15.44 -11.14
CA THR A 152 -16.99 -14.58 -11.16
C THR A 152 -17.41 -14.29 -12.60
N PRO A 153 -18.61 -13.72 -12.83
CA PRO A 153 -18.92 -13.12 -14.13
C PRO A 153 -17.87 -12.06 -14.50
N THR A 154 -17.59 -11.96 -15.80
CA THR A 154 -16.64 -10.97 -16.33
C THR A 154 -17.18 -9.55 -16.13
N PHE A 155 -16.30 -8.66 -15.67
CA PHE A 155 -16.57 -7.23 -15.55
C PHE A 155 -16.04 -6.47 -16.78
N ASP A 156 -16.76 -5.41 -17.16
CA ASP A 156 -16.30 -4.48 -18.19
C ASP A 156 -15.23 -3.56 -17.57
N ARG A 157 -13.99 -3.65 -18.06
CA ARG A 157 -12.86 -2.82 -17.66
C ARG A 157 -12.69 -1.66 -18.63
N THR A 158 -12.36 -0.49 -18.11
CA THR A 158 -12.18 0.74 -18.90
C THR A 158 -10.80 1.34 -18.64
N ASP A 159 -10.41 2.31 -19.47
CA ASP A 159 -9.14 3.05 -19.40
C ASP A 159 -7.91 2.11 -19.25
N GLU A 160 -7.06 2.35 -18.25
CA GLU A 160 -5.86 1.55 -18.02
C GLU A 160 -6.15 0.10 -17.63
N GLU A 161 -7.31 -0.19 -17.05
CA GLU A 161 -7.71 -1.54 -16.64
C GLU A 161 -8.07 -2.43 -17.83
N ALA A 162 -8.51 -1.84 -18.94
CA ALA A 162 -8.83 -2.60 -20.17
C ALA A 162 -7.61 -3.31 -20.77
N GLU A 163 -6.40 -2.87 -20.42
CA GLU A 163 -5.13 -3.42 -20.89
C GLU A 163 -4.41 -4.29 -19.85
N ILE A 164 -5.06 -4.63 -18.73
CA ILE A 164 -4.47 -5.50 -17.71
C ILE A 164 -4.11 -6.86 -18.30
N ILE A 165 -2.87 -7.28 -18.09
CA ILE A 165 -2.40 -8.63 -18.40
C ILE A 165 -2.25 -9.39 -17.09
N VAL A 166 -2.88 -10.56 -17.00
CA VAL A 166 -2.83 -11.41 -15.81
C VAL A 166 -1.79 -12.51 -15.99
N ARG A 167 -1.02 -12.81 -14.93
CA ARG A 167 -0.06 -13.90 -14.89
C ARG A 167 -0.08 -14.60 -13.54
N TRP A 168 -0.11 -15.93 -13.56
CA TRP A 168 0.22 -16.74 -12.40
C TRP A 168 1.72 -17.06 -12.39
N ALA A 169 2.39 -16.80 -11.27
CA ALA A 169 3.82 -17.07 -11.10
C ALA A 169 4.08 -17.74 -9.74
N PRO A 170 4.97 -18.73 -9.65
CA PRO A 170 5.38 -19.30 -8.36
C PRO A 170 5.87 -18.22 -7.42
N LEU A 171 5.46 -18.24 -6.14
CA LEU A 171 5.90 -17.25 -5.15
C LEU A 171 7.42 -17.13 -5.10
N ALA A 172 8.15 -18.25 -5.18
CA ALA A 172 9.61 -18.25 -5.18
C ALA A 172 10.22 -17.49 -6.38
N GLU A 173 9.61 -17.61 -7.58
CA GLU A 173 10.03 -16.85 -8.78
C GLU A 173 9.82 -15.34 -8.57
N VAL A 174 8.69 -14.97 -7.99
CA VAL A 174 8.37 -13.55 -7.72
C VAL A 174 9.34 -12.98 -6.70
N VAL A 175 9.62 -13.70 -5.61
CA VAL A 175 10.60 -13.30 -4.59
C VAL A 175 12.00 -13.11 -5.21
N GLU A 176 12.45 -14.08 -6.04
CA GLU A 176 13.73 -13.96 -6.74
C GLU A 176 13.76 -12.71 -7.64
N ALA A 177 12.68 -12.45 -8.40
CA ALA A 177 12.60 -11.29 -9.26
C ALA A 177 12.64 -9.96 -8.48
N VAL A 178 11.99 -9.90 -7.30
CA VAL A 178 12.07 -8.76 -6.38
C VAL A 178 13.52 -8.57 -5.88
N LEU A 179 14.15 -9.61 -5.36
CA LEU A 179 15.51 -9.54 -4.83
C LEU A 179 16.55 -9.20 -5.90
N ALA A 180 16.29 -9.56 -7.15
CA ALA A 180 17.11 -9.19 -8.31
C ALA A 180 16.80 -7.77 -8.87
N GLY A 181 15.86 -7.01 -8.26
CA GLY A 181 15.49 -5.67 -8.70
C GLY A 181 14.72 -5.61 -10.03
N ARG A 182 14.17 -6.75 -10.50
CA ARG A 182 13.38 -6.82 -11.72
C ARG A 182 11.92 -6.40 -11.51
N LEU A 183 11.41 -6.48 -10.28
CA LEU A 183 10.09 -6.01 -9.87
C LEU A 183 10.28 -4.88 -8.86
N ARG A 184 9.59 -3.75 -9.07
CA ARG A 184 9.83 -2.52 -8.30
C ARG A 184 8.59 -1.96 -7.62
N ASN A 185 7.41 -2.48 -7.92
CA ASN A 185 6.19 -2.06 -7.24
C ASN A 185 6.28 -2.34 -5.74
N SER A 186 6.17 -1.30 -4.92
CA SER A 186 6.38 -1.40 -3.47
C SER A 186 5.37 -2.31 -2.79
N ILE A 187 4.11 -2.30 -3.23
CA ILE A 187 3.01 -3.10 -2.68
C ILE A 187 3.28 -4.59 -2.91
N LEU A 188 3.65 -4.93 -4.16
CA LEU A 188 4.05 -6.30 -4.53
C LEU A 188 5.25 -6.76 -3.71
N ILE A 189 6.29 -5.93 -3.60
CA ILE A 189 7.51 -6.25 -2.84
C ILE A 189 7.16 -6.59 -1.38
N VAL A 190 6.40 -5.72 -0.71
CA VAL A 190 6.02 -5.91 0.70
C VAL A 190 5.19 -7.20 0.85
N ALA A 191 4.21 -7.42 -0.02
CA ALA A 191 3.32 -8.57 0.05
C ALA A 191 4.07 -9.90 -0.08
N VAL A 192 4.88 -10.04 -1.14
CA VAL A 192 5.54 -11.32 -1.42
C VAL A 192 6.64 -11.63 -0.42
N LEU A 193 7.38 -10.60 0.05
CA LEU A 193 8.40 -10.81 1.08
C LEU A 193 7.77 -11.13 2.44
N ALA A 194 6.65 -10.48 2.82
CA ALA A 194 5.92 -10.80 4.04
C ALA A 194 5.35 -12.24 4.00
N ALA A 195 4.74 -12.63 2.88
CA ALA A 195 4.21 -13.98 2.70
C ALA A 195 5.33 -15.04 2.72
N HIS A 196 6.47 -14.75 2.08
CA HIS A 196 7.64 -15.62 2.10
C HIS A 196 8.21 -15.79 3.51
N ALA A 197 8.39 -14.70 4.25
CA ALA A 197 8.95 -14.72 5.60
C ALA A 197 8.04 -15.44 6.63
N ARG A 198 6.71 -15.44 6.43
CA ARG A 198 5.76 -16.17 7.31
C ARG A 198 5.77 -17.68 7.12
N ARG A 199 6.41 -18.18 6.04
CA ARG A 199 6.50 -19.62 5.72
C ARG A 199 7.79 -20.26 6.22
N HIS A 200 8.73 -19.45 6.63
CA HIS A 200 10.07 -19.83 7.10
C HIS A 200 10.35 -19.26 8.50
#